data_2e9fccd55ee10bbea34e0c73cd580805
#
_entry.id   2e9fccd55ee10bbea34e0c73cd580805
#
_cell.length_a   1.000
_cell.length_b   1.000
_cell.length_c   1.000
_cell.angle_alpha   90.00
_cell.angle_beta   90.00
_cell.angle_gamma   90.00
#
_symmetry.space_group_name_H-M   'P 1'
#
loop_
_entity.id
_entity.type
_entity.pdbx_description
1 polymer ?
#
loop_
_entity_poly.entity_id
_entity_poly.type
_entity_poly.pdbx_seq_one_letter_code
_entity_poly.pdbx_strand_id
1 'polypeptide(L)'
;SAAMGPNDSSLSTQVGGVDLTYKWKPLEHNTYKSFTWQSEIFYAKVQKTENIQVNSLGLYSLMSLQIAKRSFITARYNYAQDVNAPAAVLMAYSATYGWLATEFQKIELEGKMTEQPNHSQTYEAWLRWIFVIGTHGAHQY
;
A
#
# COMPACT_ATOMS: atom_id res chain seq x y z
N SER A 1 -12.26 -4.07 -9.13
CA SER A 1 -13.26 -3.35 -8.32
C SER A 1 -13.76 -2.12 -9.06
N ALA A 2 -15.02 -1.72 -8.84
CA ALA A 2 -15.59 -0.48 -9.36
C ALA A 2 -16.64 0.06 -8.38
N ALA A 3 -16.71 1.37 -8.23
CA ALA A 3 -17.71 2.06 -7.43
C ALA A 3 -18.19 3.33 -8.15
N MET A 4 -19.45 3.68 -7.95
CA MET A 4 -20.06 4.91 -8.45
C MET A 4 -20.99 5.47 -7.38
N GLY A 5 -20.95 6.78 -7.18
CA GLY A 5 -21.84 7.45 -6.22
C GLY A 5 -21.88 8.97 -6.43
N PRO A 6 -22.82 9.64 -5.77
CA PRO A 6 -22.83 11.10 -5.73
C PRO A 6 -21.67 11.62 -4.89
N ASN A 7 -21.10 12.75 -5.29
CA ASN A 7 -20.17 13.52 -4.47
C ASN A 7 -20.93 14.57 -3.62
N ASP A 8 -20.23 15.36 -2.83
CA ASP A 8 -20.80 16.40 -1.94
C ASP A 8 -21.66 17.44 -2.67
N SER A 9 -21.50 17.57 -3.98
CA SER A 9 -22.27 18.49 -4.84
C SER A 9 -23.41 17.80 -5.60
N SER A 10 -23.79 16.56 -5.23
CA SER A 10 -24.77 15.71 -5.94
C SER A 10 -24.37 15.36 -7.39
N LEU A 11 -23.12 15.62 -7.78
CA LEU A 11 -22.52 15.24 -9.05
C LEU A 11 -21.92 13.83 -8.95
N SER A 12 -21.60 13.21 -10.08
CA SER A 12 -21.15 11.81 -10.09
C SER A 12 -19.63 11.68 -9.86
N THR A 13 -19.27 10.67 -9.07
CA THR A 13 -17.89 10.17 -8.97
C THR A 13 -17.87 8.69 -9.34
N GLN A 14 -16.96 8.32 -10.21
CA GLN A 14 -16.71 6.95 -10.63
C GLN A 14 -15.28 6.58 -10.30
N VAL A 15 -15.08 5.43 -9.66
CA VAL A 15 -13.76 4.88 -9.35
C VAL A 15 -13.71 3.45 -9.85
N GLY A 16 -12.66 3.13 -10.60
CA GLY A 16 -12.36 1.77 -11.03
C GLY A 16 -10.96 1.38 -10.57
N GLY A 17 -10.74 0.12 -10.26
CA GLY A 17 -9.43 -0.38 -9.87
C GLY A 17 -9.20 -1.81 -10.31
N VAL A 18 -7.94 -2.11 -10.61
CA VAL A 18 -7.44 -3.46 -10.91
C VAL A 18 -6.31 -3.75 -9.94
N ASP A 19 -6.41 -4.90 -9.29
CA ASP A 19 -5.39 -5.40 -8.37
C ASP A 19 -4.74 -6.69 -8.91
N LEU A 20 -3.48 -6.88 -8.55
CA LEU A 20 -2.70 -8.07 -8.82
C LEU A 20 -2.00 -8.48 -7.54
N THR A 21 -2.16 -9.74 -7.15
CA THR A 21 -1.40 -10.34 -6.06
C THR A 21 -0.68 -11.58 -6.56
N TYR A 22 0.64 -11.58 -6.47
CA TYR A 22 1.49 -12.73 -6.75
C TYR A 22 2.15 -13.20 -5.46
N LYS A 23 2.01 -14.47 -5.13
CA LYS A 23 2.63 -15.11 -3.96
C LYS A 23 3.46 -16.30 -4.42
N TRP A 24 4.70 -16.33 -3.97
CA TRP A 24 5.61 -17.43 -4.24
C TRP A 24 6.19 -17.96 -2.93
N LYS A 25 6.17 -19.29 -2.82
CA LYS A 25 6.85 -20.03 -1.76
C LYS A 25 7.59 -21.20 -2.39
N PRO A 26 8.88 -21.42 -2.14
CA PRO A 26 9.60 -22.57 -2.64
C PRO A 26 9.06 -23.84 -1.96
N LEU A 27 9.11 -24.99 -2.66
CA LEU A 27 8.71 -26.29 -2.11
C LEU A 27 9.62 -26.69 -0.94
N GLU A 28 10.92 -26.43 -1.07
CA GLU A 28 11.88 -26.54 0.01
C GLU A 28 12.01 -25.18 0.72
N HIS A 29 12.15 -25.19 2.04
CA HIS A 29 12.32 -23.97 2.85
C HIS A 29 11.09 -23.03 2.89
N ASN A 30 9.89 -23.54 2.65
CA ASN A 30 8.63 -22.80 2.66
C ASN A 30 8.30 -22.13 4.02
N THR A 31 8.95 -22.58 5.10
CA THR A 31 8.76 -22.05 6.46
C THR A 31 9.50 -20.73 6.71
N TYR A 32 10.49 -20.38 5.89
CA TYR A 32 11.32 -19.20 6.10
C TYR A 32 11.74 -18.45 4.83
N LYS A 33 11.18 -18.81 3.69
CA LYS A 33 11.34 -18.08 2.44
C LYS A 33 9.97 -17.92 1.78
N SER A 34 9.58 -16.69 1.55
CA SER A 34 8.39 -16.37 0.75
C SER A 34 8.57 -15.01 0.10
N PHE A 35 7.96 -14.84 -1.05
CA PHE A 35 7.87 -13.57 -1.74
C PHE A 35 6.40 -13.26 -2.02
N THR A 36 5.99 -12.04 -1.74
CA THR A 36 4.66 -11.53 -2.08
C THR A 36 4.82 -10.22 -2.82
N TRP A 37 4.16 -10.11 -3.95
CA TRP A 37 4.03 -8.86 -4.68
C TRP A 37 2.56 -8.52 -4.83
N GLN A 38 2.20 -7.30 -4.44
CA GLN A 38 0.85 -6.75 -4.58
C GLN A 38 0.94 -5.42 -5.29
N SER A 39 0.12 -5.22 -6.29
CA SER A 39 0.00 -3.94 -7.00
C SER A 39 -1.45 -3.66 -7.28
N GLU A 40 -1.85 -2.41 -7.17
CA GLU A 40 -3.18 -1.96 -7.51
C GLU A 40 -3.12 -0.61 -8.20
N ILE A 41 -3.91 -0.47 -9.26
CA ILE A 41 -4.06 0.75 -10.03
C ILE A 41 -5.51 1.21 -9.86
N PHE A 42 -5.69 2.47 -9.50
CA PHE A 42 -6.99 3.13 -9.37
C PHE A 42 -7.13 4.22 -10.41
N TYR A 43 -8.26 4.27 -11.02
CA TYR A 43 -8.67 5.37 -11.89
C TYR A 43 -9.94 5.99 -11.34
N ALA A 44 -9.91 7.29 -11.08
CA ALA A 44 -11.04 8.05 -10.60
C ALA A 44 -11.46 9.09 -11.64
N LYS A 45 -12.77 9.19 -11.88
CA LYS A 45 -13.42 10.20 -12.70
C LYS A 45 -14.37 10.98 -11.80
N VAL A 46 -14.04 12.24 -11.55
CA VAL A 46 -14.79 13.11 -10.64
C VAL A 46 -15.39 14.26 -11.44
N GLN A 47 -16.70 14.39 -11.40
CA GLN A 47 -17.41 15.51 -11.95
C GLN A 47 -17.40 16.65 -10.92
N LYS A 48 -16.82 17.79 -11.28
CA LYS A 48 -16.76 18.99 -10.41
C LYS A 48 -17.88 19.98 -10.67
N THR A 49 -18.32 20.04 -11.91
CA THR A 49 -19.46 20.87 -12.36
C THR A 49 -20.16 20.10 -13.48
N GLU A 50 -21.33 20.53 -13.90
CA GLU A 50 -22.06 19.86 -15.00
C GLU A 50 -21.20 19.66 -16.27
N ASN A 51 -20.25 20.57 -16.52
CA ASN A 51 -19.39 20.55 -17.72
C ASN A 51 -17.91 20.26 -17.44
N ILE A 52 -17.49 20.09 -16.17
CA ILE A 52 -16.08 19.87 -15.82
C ILE A 52 -15.91 18.51 -15.17
N GLN A 53 -15.15 17.64 -15.83
CA GLN A 53 -14.74 16.34 -15.33
C GLN A 53 -13.21 16.32 -15.14
N VAL A 54 -12.76 15.76 -14.03
CA VAL A 54 -11.35 15.57 -13.72
C VAL A 54 -11.08 14.09 -13.57
N ASN A 55 -10.00 13.65 -14.20
CA ASN A 55 -9.50 12.29 -14.10
C ASN A 55 -8.27 12.27 -13.21
N SER A 56 -8.14 11.24 -12.37
CA SER A 56 -7.03 11.06 -11.47
C SER A 56 -6.61 9.60 -11.44
N LEU A 57 -5.31 9.37 -11.39
CA LEU A 57 -4.69 8.05 -11.32
C LEU A 57 -4.01 7.86 -9.98
N GLY A 58 -4.23 6.71 -9.37
CA GLY A 58 -3.51 6.23 -8.20
C GLY A 58 -2.91 4.85 -8.48
N LEU A 59 -1.76 4.59 -7.90
CA LEU A 59 -1.07 3.31 -7.99
C LEU A 59 -0.38 3.03 -6.66
N TYR A 60 -0.41 1.79 -6.19
CA TYR A 60 0.61 1.32 -5.28
C TYR A 60 1.19 -0.03 -5.73
N SER A 61 2.43 -0.26 -5.34
CA SER A 61 3.11 -1.54 -5.51
C SER A 61 3.89 -1.86 -4.24
N LEU A 62 3.69 -3.06 -3.71
CA LEU A 62 4.31 -3.56 -2.49
C LEU A 62 4.96 -4.90 -2.77
N MET A 63 6.24 -5.03 -2.39
CA MET A 63 6.99 -6.27 -2.47
C MET A 63 7.46 -6.64 -1.07
N SER A 64 7.14 -7.85 -0.61
CA SER A 64 7.55 -8.37 0.69
C SER A 64 8.31 -9.67 0.51
N LEU A 65 9.51 -9.74 1.07
CA LEU A 65 10.41 -10.88 1.05
C LEU A 65 10.64 -11.37 2.49
N GLN A 66 10.28 -12.62 2.76
CA GLN A 66 10.70 -13.29 3.99
C GLN A 66 12.15 -13.75 3.82
N ILE A 67 13.05 -13.21 4.62
CA ILE A 67 14.50 -13.49 4.57
C ILE A 67 14.96 -14.52 5.60
N ALA A 68 14.17 -14.70 6.66
CA ALA A 68 14.40 -15.71 7.71
C ALA A 68 13.06 -16.12 8.33
N LYS A 69 13.05 -17.13 9.20
CA LYS A 69 11.83 -17.64 9.86
C LYS A 69 10.97 -16.54 10.49
N ARG A 70 11.60 -15.48 10.99
CA ARG A 70 10.94 -14.40 11.73
C ARG A 70 11.22 -13.02 11.17
N SER A 71 11.88 -12.89 10.02
CA SER A 71 12.33 -11.60 9.48
C SER A 71 11.83 -11.39 8.07
N PHE A 72 11.33 -10.19 7.82
CA PHE A 72 10.76 -9.76 6.54
C PHE A 72 11.35 -8.41 6.14
N ILE A 73 11.55 -8.22 4.85
CA ILE A 73 11.83 -6.91 4.25
C ILE A 73 10.69 -6.60 3.29
N THR A 74 10.14 -5.41 3.41
CA THR A 74 9.06 -4.94 2.53
C THR A 74 9.46 -3.61 1.92
N ALA A 75 9.31 -3.49 0.60
CA ALA A 75 9.42 -2.23 -0.12
C ALA A 75 8.06 -1.85 -0.67
N ARG A 76 7.71 -0.56 -0.62
CA ARG A 76 6.44 -0.05 -1.14
C ARG A 76 6.67 1.24 -1.90
N TYR A 77 6.00 1.35 -3.04
CA TYR A 77 5.88 2.54 -3.86
C TYR A 77 4.42 2.96 -3.93
N ASN A 78 4.16 4.26 -3.81
CA ASN A 78 2.85 4.84 -4.01
C ASN A 78 2.96 6.02 -4.97
N TYR A 79 1.96 6.17 -5.82
CA TYR A 79 1.78 7.27 -6.75
C TYR A 79 0.32 7.72 -6.67
N ALA A 80 0.08 9.00 -6.52
CA ALA A 80 -1.26 9.55 -6.50
C ALA A 80 -1.29 10.92 -7.18
N GLN A 81 -2.26 11.11 -8.07
CA GLN A 81 -2.62 12.41 -8.62
C GLN A 81 -3.70 13.04 -7.75
N ASP A 82 -3.57 14.34 -7.48
CA ASP A 82 -4.60 15.08 -6.78
C ASP A 82 -5.86 15.20 -7.66
N VAL A 83 -7.02 14.84 -7.09
CA VAL A 83 -8.31 14.95 -7.77
C VAL A 83 -8.68 16.40 -8.07
N ASN A 84 -8.11 17.36 -7.35
CA ASN A 84 -8.36 18.79 -7.53
C ASN A 84 -7.36 19.46 -8.48
N ALA A 85 -6.18 18.90 -8.60
CA ALA A 85 -5.10 19.37 -9.44
C ALA A 85 -4.33 18.16 -10.02
N PRO A 86 -4.80 17.53 -11.12
CA PRO A 86 -4.19 16.27 -11.63
C PRO A 86 -2.73 16.41 -12.06
N ALA A 87 -2.25 17.63 -12.30
CA ALA A 87 -0.83 17.93 -12.50
C ALA A 87 0.00 17.83 -11.21
N ALA A 88 -0.66 17.91 -10.05
CA ALA A 88 -0.03 17.73 -8.75
C ALA A 88 0.08 16.24 -8.42
N VAL A 89 1.30 15.74 -8.44
CA VAL A 89 1.62 14.32 -8.19
C VAL A 89 2.32 14.19 -6.86
N LEU A 90 1.88 13.21 -6.06
CA LEU A 90 2.52 12.80 -4.83
C LEU A 90 3.11 11.41 -5.06
N MET A 91 4.40 11.25 -4.76
CA MET A 91 5.09 9.97 -4.78
C MET A 91 5.63 9.63 -3.40
N ALA A 92 5.50 8.37 -2.99
CA ALA A 92 6.09 7.93 -1.74
C ALA A 92 6.75 6.57 -1.90
N TYR A 93 7.92 6.45 -1.27
CA TYR A 93 8.73 5.24 -1.23
C TYR A 93 8.93 4.87 0.22
N SER A 94 8.72 3.61 0.58
CA SER A 94 9.06 3.14 1.91
C SER A 94 9.76 1.78 1.87
N ALA A 95 10.61 1.57 2.88
CA ALA A 95 11.24 0.29 3.16
C ALA A 95 11.01 -0.05 4.63
N THR A 96 10.57 -1.27 4.89
CA THR A 96 10.24 -1.76 6.23
C THR A 96 11.02 -3.05 6.50
N TYR A 97 11.68 -3.11 7.66
CA TYR A 97 12.14 -4.35 8.24
C TYR A 97 11.18 -4.79 9.33
N GLY A 98 10.66 -6.01 9.24
CA GLY A 98 9.76 -6.60 10.21
C GLY A 98 10.37 -7.83 10.88
N TRP A 99 10.24 -7.93 12.19
CA TRP A 99 10.69 -9.06 12.99
C TRP A 99 9.57 -9.57 13.90
N LEU A 100 9.24 -10.87 13.77
CA LEU A 100 8.28 -11.56 14.63
C LEU A 100 9.02 -12.03 15.90
N ALA A 101 8.91 -11.27 16.98
CA ALA A 101 9.50 -11.64 18.27
C ALA A 101 8.86 -12.92 18.82
N THR A 102 7.52 -13.03 18.69
CA THR A 102 6.72 -14.22 19.01
C THR A 102 5.59 -14.36 17.97
N GLU A 103 4.73 -15.37 18.12
CA GLU A 103 3.50 -15.51 17.31
C GLU A 103 2.53 -14.35 17.50
N PHE A 104 2.63 -13.67 18.65
CA PHE A 104 1.72 -12.59 19.05
C PHE A 104 2.37 -11.20 18.97
N GLN A 105 3.66 -11.12 18.63
CA GLN A 105 4.40 -9.86 18.67
C GLN A 105 5.23 -9.66 17.40
N LYS A 106 5.08 -8.49 16.80
CA LYS A 106 5.86 -8.04 15.64
C LYS A 106 6.43 -6.66 15.92
N ILE A 107 7.71 -6.49 15.61
CA ILE A 107 8.38 -5.19 15.63
C ILE A 107 8.70 -4.82 14.18
N GLU A 108 8.41 -3.60 13.80
CA GLU A 108 8.69 -3.06 12.47
C GLU A 108 9.43 -1.74 12.58
N LEU A 109 10.47 -1.61 11.77
CA LEU A 109 11.18 -0.35 11.51
C LEU A 109 10.94 0.03 10.05
N GLU A 110 10.36 1.20 9.83
CA GLU A 110 10.04 1.73 8.50
C GLU A 110 10.74 3.06 8.28
N GLY A 111 11.40 3.20 7.14
CA GLY A 111 11.83 4.48 6.57
C GLY A 111 10.93 4.83 5.39
N LYS A 112 10.47 6.08 5.30
CA LYS A 112 9.61 6.57 4.23
C LYS A 112 10.12 7.91 3.72
N MET A 113 10.12 8.07 2.40
CA MET A 113 10.34 9.32 1.69
C MET A 113 9.09 9.67 0.90
N THR A 114 8.61 10.89 1.02
CA THR A 114 7.47 11.40 0.25
C THR A 114 7.93 12.62 -0.54
N GLU A 115 7.73 12.58 -1.85
CA GLU A 115 7.94 13.71 -2.76
C GLU A 115 6.60 14.41 -3.00
N GLN A 116 6.58 15.68 -2.67
CA GLN A 116 5.42 16.56 -2.84
C GLN A 116 5.35 17.12 -4.27
N PRO A 117 4.18 17.62 -4.73
CA PRO A 117 4.04 18.21 -6.06
C PRO A 117 4.99 19.40 -6.34
N ASN A 118 5.47 20.09 -5.31
CA ASN A 118 6.44 21.19 -5.40
C ASN A 118 7.90 20.72 -5.38
N HIS A 119 8.14 19.41 -5.56
CA HIS A 119 9.44 18.76 -5.45
C HIS A 119 10.10 18.83 -4.07
N SER A 120 9.39 19.27 -3.03
CA SER A 120 9.89 19.13 -1.66
C SER A 120 9.81 17.68 -1.21
N GLN A 121 10.80 17.24 -0.44
CA GLN A 121 10.88 15.87 0.06
C GLN A 121 10.70 15.88 1.58
N THR A 122 9.91 14.93 2.06
CA THR A 122 9.71 14.68 3.49
C THR A 122 10.21 13.27 3.81
N TYR A 123 11.00 13.16 4.87
CA TYR A 123 11.54 11.90 5.36
C TYR A 123 10.90 11.57 6.71
N GLU A 124 10.48 10.34 6.89
CA GLU A 124 9.84 9.83 8.10
C GLU A 124 10.50 8.52 8.50
N ALA A 125 10.64 8.29 9.80
CA ALA A 125 11.06 7.01 10.36
C ALA A 125 10.04 6.59 11.42
N TRP A 126 9.62 5.33 11.37
CA TRP A 126 8.60 4.77 12.25
C TRP A 126 9.12 3.50 12.89
N LEU A 127 8.95 3.40 14.20
CA LEU A 127 9.09 2.16 14.96
C LEU A 127 7.69 1.74 15.43
N ARG A 128 7.25 0.56 15.03
CA ARG A 128 5.95 -0.01 15.41
C ARG A 128 6.16 -1.28 16.19
N TRP A 129 5.49 -1.39 17.33
CA TRP A 129 5.37 -2.62 18.07
C TRP A 129 3.92 -3.06 18.03
N ILE A 130 3.66 -4.17 17.37
CA ILE A 130 2.34 -4.74 17.14
C ILE A 130 2.22 -5.98 18.00
N PHE A 131 1.15 -6.06 18.78
CA PHE A 131 0.82 -7.26 19.56
C PHE A 131 -0.66 -7.61 19.40
N VAL A 132 -0.96 -8.91 19.42
CA VAL A 132 -2.30 -9.45 19.30
C VAL A 132 -2.70 -10.05 20.65
N ILE A 133 -3.85 -9.62 21.18
CA ILE A 133 -4.44 -10.15 22.42
C ILE A 133 -5.71 -10.89 22.00
N GLY A 134 -5.80 -12.18 22.35
CA GLY A 134 -6.99 -12.99 22.06
C GLY A 134 -6.65 -14.44 21.71
N THR A 135 -7.70 -15.26 21.57
CA THR A 135 -7.57 -16.64 21.08
C THR A 135 -7.21 -16.61 19.60
N HIS A 136 -5.98 -16.95 19.27
CA HIS A 136 -5.52 -17.10 17.90
C HIS A 136 -5.59 -18.58 17.51
N GLY A 137 -6.25 -18.91 16.41
CA GLY A 137 -6.16 -20.25 15.83
C GLY A 137 -4.70 -20.56 15.50
N ALA A 138 -4.20 -21.72 15.91
CA ALA A 138 -2.83 -22.15 15.61
C ALA A 138 -2.59 -22.13 14.10
N HIS A 139 -1.63 -21.30 13.66
CA HIS A 139 -1.16 -21.36 12.29
C HIS A 139 -0.34 -22.64 12.12
N GLN A 140 -0.74 -23.48 11.19
CA GLN A 140 0.12 -24.56 10.70
C GLN A 140 1.28 -23.92 9.93
N TYR A 141 2.47 -24.07 10.44
CA TYR A 141 3.73 -23.65 9.82
C TYR A 141 4.20 -24.67 8.78
#